data_646a7201cd348b49d1aedc45d45b2c7f
#
_entry.id   646a7201cd348b49d1aedc45d45b2c7f
#
_cell.length_a   1.000
_cell.length_b   1.000
_cell.length_c   1.000
_cell.angle_alpha   90.00
_cell.angle_beta   90.00
_cell.angle_gamma   90.00
#
_symmetry.space_group_name_H-M   'P 1'
#
loop_
_entity.id
_entity.type
_entity.pdbx_description
1 polymer ?
#
loop_
_entity_poly.entity_id
_entity_poly.type
_entity_poly.pdbx_seq_one_letter_code
_entity_poly.pdbx_strand_id
1 'polypeptide(L)'
;RQIGVVTSLIAAAVAVGLVTQFDTANPALQFVESYAWIPAFGVNFSLGVDGIALSMIVMSAILVPVVLVAAWQESEGHRGTVRQYVILTLLSEAMMFGVFAATDIFLFYVFFEAILIPMYFLIGRFGGARASYAAVKFLLYSLVGGLFMLASLIGLWVQSKNQFGTGTFDWATLTQLELNNNTQIWLFLGFFIAFAIK
;
A
#
# COMPACT_ATOMS: atom_id res chain seq x y z
N ARG A 1 3.99 -22.79 9.70
CA ARG A 1 3.94 -22.86 8.23
C ARG A 1 2.52 -23.12 7.72
N GLN A 2 1.92 -24.24 8.09
CA GLN A 2 0.58 -24.65 7.65
C GLN A 2 -0.47 -23.54 7.90
N ILE A 3 -0.51 -22.97 9.10
CA ILE A 3 -1.43 -21.89 9.43
C ILE A 3 -1.24 -20.68 8.48
N GLY A 4 0.00 -20.29 8.19
CA GLY A 4 0.26 -19.16 7.29
C GLY A 4 -0.21 -19.41 5.86
N VAL A 5 0.05 -20.61 5.32
CA VAL A 5 -0.44 -21.00 4.00
C VAL A 5 -1.98 -21.06 3.98
N VAL A 6 -2.60 -21.60 5.02
CA VAL A 6 -4.06 -21.64 5.13
C VAL A 6 -4.63 -20.22 5.18
N THR A 7 -4.01 -19.32 5.97
CA THR A 7 -4.46 -17.91 6.04
C THR A 7 -4.35 -17.22 4.68
N SER A 8 -3.22 -17.37 3.96
CA SER A 8 -3.07 -16.77 2.63
C SER A 8 -4.00 -17.39 1.59
N LEU A 9 -4.31 -18.69 1.68
CA LEU A 9 -5.31 -19.32 0.82
C LEU A 9 -6.73 -18.81 1.10
N ILE A 10 -7.07 -18.54 2.36
CA ILE A 10 -8.35 -17.90 2.72
C ILE A 10 -8.41 -16.49 2.13
N ALA A 11 -7.34 -15.70 2.25
CA ALA A 11 -7.26 -14.38 1.62
C ALA A 11 -7.44 -14.46 0.10
N ALA A 12 -6.79 -15.42 -0.56
CA ALA A 12 -6.95 -15.68 -1.99
C ALA A 12 -8.40 -16.07 -2.35
N ALA A 13 -9.04 -16.93 -1.56
CA ALA A 13 -10.42 -17.31 -1.78
C ALA A 13 -11.38 -16.11 -1.65
N VAL A 14 -11.17 -15.23 -0.67
CA VAL A 14 -11.93 -13.99 -0.51
C VAL A 14 -11.71 -13.06 -1.70
N ALA A 15 -10.46 -12.87 -2.15
CA ALA A 15 -10.15 -12.03 -3.30
C ALA A 15 -10.82 -12.56 -4.59
N VAL A 16 -10.82 -13.87 -4.82
CA VAL A 16 -11.56 -14.50 -5.94
C VAL A 16 -13.06 -14.32 -5.77
N GLY A 17 -13.56 -14.40 -4.53
CA GLY A 17 -14.98 -14.14 -4.22
C GLY A 17 -15.41 -12.71 -4.58
N LEU A 18 -14.54 -11.71 -4.39
CA LEU A 18 -14.78 -10.33 -4.83
C LEU A 18 -14.93 -10.23 -6.35
N VAL A 19 -14.11 -10.99 -7.12
CA VAL A 19 -14.23 -11.01 -8.60
C VAL A 19 -15.63 -11.44 -9.05
N THR A 20 -16.22 -12.42 -8.39
CA THR A 20 -17.55 -12.95 -8.76
C THR A 20 -18.69 -11.96 -8.48
N GLN A 21 -18.47 -11.01 -7.60
CA GLN A 21 -19.44 -9.99 -7.20
C GLN A 21 -19.19 -8.62 -7.87
N PHE A 22 -18.05 -8.49 -8.57
CA PHE A 22 -17.66 -7.24 -9.21
C PHE A 22 -18.40 -7.04 -10.53
N ASP A 23 -19.09 -5.91 -10.66
CA ASP A 23 -19.76 -5.53 -11.91
C ASP A 23 -18.78 -4.84 -12.87
N THR A 24 -18.36 -5.54 -13.90
CA THR A 24 -17.42 -5.03 -14.91
C THR A 24 -18.04 -3.96 -15.83
N ALA A 25 -19.36 -3.82 -15.84
CA ALA A 25 -20.04 -2.79 -16.63
C ALA A 25 -20.11 -1.44 -15.90
N ASN A 26 -19.91 -1.45 -14.59
CA ASN A 26 -19.94 -0.24 -13.76
C ASN A 26 -18.53 0.35 -13.59
N PRO A 27 -18.22 1.56 -14.13
CA PRO A 27 -16.92 2.19 -14.02
C PRO A 27 -16.66 2.83 -12.64
N ALA A 28 -17.66 2.90 -11.77
CA ALA A 28 -17.54 3.49 -10.44
C ALA A 28 -16.79 2.55 -9.47
N LEU A 29 -16.25 3.12 -8.41
CA LEU A 29 -15.69 2.35 -7.29
C LEU A 29 -16.78 1.48 -6.67
N GLN A 30 -16.43 0.23 -6.38
CA GLN A 30 -17.32 -0.76 -5.77
C GLN A 30 -16.78 -1.18 -4.40
N PHE A 31 -17.63 -1.79 -3.59
CA PHE A 31 -17.30 -2.20 -2.20
C PHE A 31 -16.76 -1.05 -1.36
N VAL A 32 -17.34 0.14 -1.54
CA VAL A 32 -16.87 1.35 -0.87
C VAL A 32 -17.31 1.36 0.59
N GLU A 33 -16.33 1.50 1.48
CA GLU A 33 -16.53 1.74 2.90
C GLU A 33 -15.72 2.98 3.33
N SER A 34 -16.34 3.88 4.09
CA SER A 34 -15.67 5.11 4.53
C SER A 34 -16.06 5.46 5.96
N TYR A 35 -15.04 5.67 6.78
CA TYR A 35 -15.17 6.06 8.19
C TYR A 35 -14.27 7.26 8.47
N ALA A 36 -14.77 8.27 9.18
CA ALA A 36 -13.96 9.41 9.58
C ALA A 36 -12.85 8.95 10.55
N TRP A 37 -11.59 9.17 10.15
CA TRP A 37 -10.42 8.76 10.96
C TRP A 37 -9.78 9.96 11.67
N ILE A 38 -9.41 11.02 10.92
CA ILE A 38 -8.83 12.24 11.49
C ILE A 38 -9.64 13.44 10.96
N PRO A 39 -10.79 13.77 11.60
CA PRO A 39 -11.71 14.80 11.10
C PRO A 39 -11.07 16.18 10.97
N ALA A 40 -10.10 16.50 11.86
CA ALA A 40 -9.41 17.79 11.86
C ALA A 40 -8.67 18.09 10.54
N PHE A 41 -8.26 17.06 9.81
CA PHE A 41 -7.57 17.17 8.52
C PHE A 41 -8.42 16.66 7.35
N GLY A 42 -9.65 16.21 7.58
CA GLY A 42 -10.50 15.62 6.54
C GLY A 42 -9.97 14.27 6.02
N VAL A 43 -9.25 13.51 6.88
CA VAL A 43 -8.76 12.17 6.57
C VAL A 43 -9.81 11.14 6.89
N ASN A 44 -10.09 10.26 5.95
CA ASN A 44 -11.01 9.15 6.12
C ASN A 44 -10.27 7.80 5.99
N PHE A 45 -10.69 6.83 6.81
CA PHE A 45 -10.40 5.44 6.53
C PHE A 45 -11.38 4.99 5.46
N SER A 46 -10.98 5.14 4.20
CA SER A 46 -11.86 4.91 3.06
C SER A 46 -11.23 3.91 2.11
N LEU A 47 -11.98 2.84 1.87
CA LEU A 47 -11.59 1.75 0.97
C LEU A 47 -12.61 1.65 -0.15
N GLY A 48 -12.15 1.28 -1.33
CA GLY A 48 -13.00 1.02 -2.50
C GLY A 48 -12.17 0.30 -3.57
N VAL A 49 -12.82 -0.38 -4.46
CA VAL A 49 -12.17 -1.22 -5.46
C VAL A 49 -12.67 -0.86 -6.85
N ASP A 50 -11.75 -0.55 -7.75
CA ASP A 50 -11.97 -0.50 -9.20
C ASP A 50 -11.40 -1.76 -9.88
N GLY A 51 -11.53 -1.87 -11.19
CA GLY A 51 -11.04 -3.03 -11.94
C GLY A 51 -9.51 -3.22 -11.86
N ILE A 52 -8.74 -2.12 -11.73
CA ILE A 52 -7.28 -2.17 -11.60
C ILE A 52 -6.91 -2.65 -10.20
N ALA A 53 -7.50 -2.06 -9.16
CA ALA A 53 -7.30 -2.46 -7.77
C ALA A 53 -7.66 -3.93 -7.55
N LEU A 54 -8.80 -4.38 -8.09
CA LEU A 54 -9.23 -5.78 -8.02
C LEU A 54 -8.19 -6.72 -8.62
N SER A 55 -7.67 -6.37 -9.80
CA SER A 55 -6.64 -7.17 -10.49
C SER A 55 -5.37 -7.29 -9.65
N MET A 56 -4.92 -6.18 -9.03
CA MET A 56 -3.74 -6.15 -8.17
C MET A 56 -3.95 -6.92 -6.86
N ILE A 57 -5.13 -6.82 -6.25
CA ILE A 57 -5.50 -7.57 -5.05
C ILE A 57 -5.49 -9.07 -5.34
N VAL A 58 -6.15 -9.51 -6.42
CA VAL A 58 -6.19 -10.92 -6.81
C VAL A 58 -4.81 -11.47 -7.14
N MET A 59 -4.01 -10.72 -7.90
CA MET A 59 -2.64 -11.10 -8.22
C MET A 59 -1.81 -11.31 -6.95
N SER A 60 -1.86 -10.36 -6.01
CA SER A 60 -1.12 -10.44 -4.74
C SER A 60 -1.61 -11.62 -3.89
N ALA A 61 -2.93 -11.82 -3.81
CA ALA A 61 -3.55 -12.91 -3.06
C ALA A 61 -3.19 -14.30 -3.60
N ILE A 62 -2.94 -14.44 -4.90
CA ILE A 62 -2.50 -15.69 -5.50
C ILE A 62 -0.98 -15.89 -5.32
N LEU A 63 -0.19 -14.82 -5.41
CA LEU A 63 1.28 -14.90 -5.32
C LEU A 63 1.75 -15.26 -3.91
N VAL A 64 1.13 -14.72 -2.86
CA VAL A 64 1.62 -14.93 -1.48
C VAL A 64 1.58 -16.39 -1.05
N PRO A 65 0.50 -17.19 -1.26
CA PRO A 65 0.53 -18.62 -1.01
C PRO A 65 1.66 -19.34 -1.74
N VAL A 66 1.89 -19.00 -3.01
CA VAL A 66 2.97 -19.57 -3.83
C VAL A 66 4.34 -19.26 -3.22
N VAL A 67 4.57 -18.00 -2.82
CA VAL A 67 5.80 -17.57 -2.15
C VAL A 67 6.02 -18.31 -0.83
N LEU A 68 4.98 -18.48 0.00
CA LEU A 68 5.07 -19.20 1.27
C LEU A 68 5.38 -20.69 1.07
N VAL A 69 4.84 -21.30 0.02
CA VAL A 69 5.15 -22.70 -0.34
C VAL A 69 6.55 -22.82 -0.92
N ALA A 70 6.95 -21.94 -1.82
CA ALA A 70 8.29 -21.93 -2.42
C ALA A 70 9.38 -21.74 -1.36
N ALA A 71 9.19 -20.84 -0.40
CA ALA A 71 10.11 -20.57 0.69
C ALA A 71 10.05 -21.59 1.84
N TRP A 72 9.35 -22.72 1.68
CA TRP A 72 9.09 -23.69 2.75
C TRP A 72 10.36 -24.22 3.43
N GLN A 73 11.42 -24.45 2.67
CA GLN A 73 12.70 -24.95 3.18
C GLN A 73 13.73 -23.82 3.34
N GLU A 74 13.68 -22.79 2.52
CA GLU A 74 14.68 -21.72 2.52
C GLU A 74 14.66 -20.84 3.76
N SER A 75 13.54 -20.77 4.46
CA SER A 75 13.43 -20.04 5.73
C SER A 75 14.18 -20.69 6.91
N GLU A 76 14.71 -21.90 6.75
CA GLU A 76 15.55 -22.59 7.73
C GLU A 76 17.02 -22.16 7.60
N GLY A 77 17.71 -22.01 8.72
CA GLY A 77 19.13 -21.64 8.74
C GLY A 77 19.43 -20.14 8.67
N HIS A 78 18.44 -19.28 8.60
CA HIS A 78 18.59 -17.83 8.67
C HIS A 78 18.53 -17.28 10.11
N ARG A 79 18.90 -16.02 10.30
CA ARG A 79 18.84 -15.33 11.61
C ARG A 79 17.42 -15.18 12.17
N GLY A 80 16.39 -15.29 11.31
CA GLY A 80 14.98 -15.26 11.68
C GLY A 80 14.39 -16.66 11.83
N THR A 81 13.24 -16.74 12.51
CA THR A 81 12.46 -17.98 12.60
C THR A 81 11.46 -18.06 11.44
N VAL A 82 11.11 -19.29 11.05
CA VAL A 82 10.05 -19.56 10.06
C VAL A 82 8.73 -18.83 10.39
N ARG A 83 8.39 -18.79 11.68
CA ARG A 83 7.20 -18.07 12.15
C ARG A 83 7.28 -16.58 11.83
N GLN A 84 8.44 -15.95 12.04
CA GLN A 84 8.64 -14.53 11.71
C GLN A 84 8.55 -14.28 10.22
N TYR A 85 9.12 -15.15 9.38
CA TYR A 85 8.99 -15.05 7.93
C TYR A 85 7.54 -15.03 7.49
N VAL A 86 6.75 -16.01 7.94
CA VAL A 86 5.33 -16.12 7.60
C VAL A 86 4.53 -14.87 8.05
N ILE A 87 4.73 -14.44 9.30
CA ILE A 87 4.02 -13.25 9.83
C ILE A 87 4.37 -12.00 9.02
N LEU A 88 5.65 -11.78 8.71
CA LEU A 88 6.08 -10.60 7.95
C LEU A 88 5.57 -10.63 6.52
N THR A 89 5.52 -11.80 5.89
CA THR A 89 4.97 -11.95 4.54
C THR A 89 3.46 -11.67 4.51
N LEU A 90 2.69 -12.24 5.45
CA LEU A 90 1.25 -11.96 5.56
C LEU A 90 0.95 -10.50 5.93
N LEU A 91 1.79 -9.89 6.77
CA LEU A 91 1.66 -8.46 7.09
C LEU A 91 1.93 -7.59 5.85
N SER A 92 2.93 -7.96 5.03
CA SER A 92 3.19 -7.27 3.74
C SER A 92 2.01 -7.39 2.79
N GLU A 93 1.39 -8.57 2.70
CA GLU A 93 0.18 -8.81 1.91
C GLU A 93 -0.98 -7.91 2.36
N ALA A 94 -1.25 -7.85 3.66
CA ALA A 94 -2.29 -7.01 4.22
C ALA A 94 -2.06 -5.51 3.91
N MET A 95 -0.80 -5.03 4.00
CA MET A 95 -0.45 -3.65 3.64
C MET A 95 -0.63 -3.41 2.13
N MET A 96 -0.27 -4.37 1.26
CA MET A 96 -0.51 -4.27 -0.19
C MET A 96 -2.00 -4.15 -0.52
N PHE A 97 -2.85 -4.95 0.13
CA PHE A 97 -4.31 -4.81 -0.04
C PHE A 97 -4.80 -3.42 0.36
N GLY A 98 -4.29 -2.88 1.46
CA GLY A 98 -4.59 -1.52 1.89
C GLY A 98 -4.15 -0.47 0.87
N VAL A 99 -2.96 -0.62 0.27
CA VAL A 99 -2.47 0.27 -0.80
C VAL A 99 -3.39 0.25 -2.01
N PHE A 100 -3.84 -0.92 -2.45
CA PHE A 100 -4.67 -1.05 -3.66
C PHE A 100 -6.11 -0.63 -3.46
N ALA A 101 -6.64 -0.79 -2.24
CA ALA A 101 -8.03 -0.46 -1.93
C ALA A 101 -8.23 0.94 -1.35
N ALA A 102 -7.18 1.67 -0.95
CA ALA A 102 -7.33 3.00 -0.37
C ALA A 102 -7.86 4.01 -1.38
N THR A 103 -8.97 4.68 -1.04
CA THR A 103 -9.58 5.77 -1.81
C THR A 103 -9.30 7.14 -1.22
N ASP A 104 -8.75 7.19 -0.01
CA ASP A 104 -8.15 8.38 0.61
C ASP A 104 -6.64 8.35 0.40
N ILE A 105 -6.06 9.40 -0.19
CA ILE A 105 -4.63 9.39 -0.55
C ILE A 105 -3.69 9.47 0.66
N PHE A 106 -4.17 9.96 1.82
CA PHE A 106 -3.38 9.89 3.05
C PHE A 106 -3.39 8.46 3.61
N LEU A 107 -4.51 7.76 3.55
CA LEU A 107 -4.59 6.35 3.92
C LEU A 107 -3.70 5.49 3.00
N PHE A 108 -3.74 5.76 1.69
CA PHE A 108 -2.80 5.15 0.72
C PHE A 108 -1.35 5.36 1.15
N TYR A 109 -0.95 6.59 1.48
CA TYR A 109 0.39 6.90 1.96
C TYR A 109 0.76 6.12 3.20
N VAL A 110 -0.14 6.02 4.18
CA VAL A 110 0.11 5.27 5.42
C VAL A 110 0.39 3.79 5.12
N PHE A 111 -0.41 3.13 4.29
CA PHE A 111 -0.17 1.74 3.90
C PHE A 111 1.12 1.59 3.08
N PHE A 112 1.37 2.53 2.17
CA PHE A 112 2.56 2.56 1.32
C PHE A 112 3.86 2.69 2.14
N GLU A 113 3.86 3.45 3.23
CA GLU A 113 4.99 3.54 4.15
C GLU A 113 5.04 2.37 5.14
N ALA A 114 3.89 1.91 5.62
CA ALA A 114 3.82 0.82 6.59
C ALA A 114 4.41 -0.49 6.06
N ILE A 115 4.34 -0.75 4.74
CA ILE A 115 4.95 -1.93 4.11
C ILE A 115 6.48 -1.96 4.28
N LEU A 116 7.14 -0.83 4.52
CA LEU A 116 8.58 -0.78 4.75
C LEU A 116 8.97 -1.53 6.02
N ILE A 117 8.10 -1.58 7.02
CA ILE A 117 8.37 -2.24 8.29
C ILE A 117 8.59 -3.76 8.10
N PRO A 118 7.63 -4.52 7.55
CA PRO A 118 7.84 -5.94 7.32
C PRO A 118 8.97 -6.19 6.32
N MET A 119 9.12 -5.38 5.29
CA MET A 119 10.20 -5.53 4.31
C MET A 119 11.58 -5.32 4.92
N TYR A 120 11.75 -4.33 5.79
CA TYR A 120 12.99 -4.10 6.54
C TYR A 120 13.40 -5.35 7.32
N PHE A 121 12.45 -5.96 8.03
CA PHE A 121 12.72 -7.18 8.81
C PHE A 121 12.94 -8.41 7.92
N LEU A 122 12.23 -8.54 6.81
CA LEU A 122 12.45 -9.62 5.85
C LEU A 122 13.86 -9.53 5.26
N ILE A 123 14.28 -8.38 4.78
CA ILE A 123 15.63 -8.18 4.24
C ILE A 123 16.70 -8.40 5.34
N GLY A 124 16.50 -7.81 6.52
CA GLY A 124 17.50 -7.84 7.59
C GLY A 124 17.72 -9.21 8.24
N ARG A 125 16.68 -10.06 8.27
CA ARG A 125 16.73 -11.38 8.95
C ARG A 125 16.92 -12.54 8.00
N PHE A 126 16.40 -12.44 6.76
CA PHE A 126 16.38 -13.51 5.78
C PHE A 126 17.23 -13.20 4.54
N GLY A 127 17.91 -12.07 4.49
CA GLY A 127 18.85 -11.71 3.45
C GLY A 127 20.23 -12.37 3.64
N GLY A 128 21.11 -12.17 2.64
CA GLY A 128 22.45 -12.75 2.61
C GLY A 128 23.47 -12.11 3.58
N ALA A 129 24.76 -12.24 3.29
CA ALA A 129 25.85 -11.87 4.19
C ALA A 129 25.82 -10.41 4.72
N ARG A 130 25.34 -9.45 3.91
CA ARG A 130 25.21 -8.02 4.28
C ARG A 130 23.79 -7.59 4.51
N ALA A 131 22.90 -8.47 4.96
CA ALA A 131 21.47 -8.25 5.13
C ALA A 131 21.14 -7.01 5.98
N SER A 132 21.81 -6.82 7.12
CA SER A 132 21.56 -5.67 7.99
C SER A 132 21.88 -4.33 7.31
N TYR A 133 22.99 -4.25 6.59
CA TYR A 133 23.33 -3.06 5.80
C TYR A 133 22.32 -2.79 4.69
N ALA A 134 21.93 -3.83 3.96
CA ALA A 134 20.95 -3.74 2.89
C ALA A 134 19.57 -3.29 3.41
N ALA A 135 19.13 -3.81 4.56
CA ALA A 135 17.87 -3.44 5.19
C ALA A 135 17.83 -1.96 5.60
N VAL A 136 18.89 -1.47 6.24
CA VAL A 136 18.98 -0.05 6.62
C VAL A 136 19.03 0.84 5.39
N LYS A 137 19.82 0.48 4.39
CA LYS A 137 19.90 1.23 3.12
C LYS A 137 18.55 1.29 2.42
N PHE A 138 17.86 0.15 2.31
CA PHE A 138 16.51 0.08 1.75
C PHE A 138 15.54 0.99 2.51
N LEU A 139 15.51 0.91 3.85
CA LEU A 139 14.63 1.72 4.68
C LEU A 139 14.88 3.23 4.48
N LEU A 140 16.15 3.67 4.55
CA LEU A 140 16.49 5.08 4.41
C LEU A 140 16.16 5.63 3.02
N TYR A 141 16.47 4.88 1.96
CA TYR A 141 16.13 5.29 0.59
C TYR A 141 14.64 5.43 0.39
N SER A 142 13.87 4.41 0.81
CA SER A 142 12.41 4.40 0.65
C SER A 142 11.75 5.48 1.51
N LEU A 143 12.22 5.71 2.74
CA LEU A 143 11.70 6.75 3.62
C LEU A 143 11.92 8.16 3.02
N VAL A 144 13.10 8.42 2.44
CA VAL A 144 13.34 9.70 1.76
C VAL A 144 12.37 9.91 0.60
N GLY A 145 12.12 8.86 -0.20
CA GLY A 145 11.08 8.90 -1.24
C GLY A 145 9.70 9.21 -0.68
N GLY A 146 9.32 8.54 0.42
CA GLY A 146 8.05 8.78 1.09
C GLY A 146 7.89 10.19 1.65
N LEU A 147 8.96 10.83 2.10
CA LEU A 147 8.92 12.23 2.54
C LEU A 147 8.59 13.19 1.37
N PHE A 148 9.08 12.94 0.16
CA PHE A 148 8.68 13.71 -1.02
C PHE A 148 7.19 13.52 -1.35
N MET A 149 6.69 12.28 -1.25
CA MET A 149 5.26 12.01 -1.41
C MET A 149 4.44 12.73 -0.34
N LEU A 150 4.84 12.68 0.92
CA LEU A 150 4.15 13.37 2.01
C LEU A 150 4.08 14.88 1.78
N ALA A 151 5.18 15.49 1.33
CA ALA A 151 5.20 16.91 1.00
C ALA A 151 4.19 17.24 -0.11
N SER A 152 4.09 16.39 -1.15
CA SER A 152 3.11 16.55 -2.22
C SER A 152 1.67 16.34 -1.74
N LEU A 153 1.42 15.38 -0.84
CA LEU A 153 0.13 15.17 -0.20
C LEU A 153 -0.33 16.40 0.59
N ILE A 154 0.56 16.97 1.39
CA ILE A 154 0.28 18.22 2.13
C ILE A 154 0.00 19.36 1.15
N GLY A 155 0.76 19.43 0.06
CA GLY A 155 0.52 20.40 -1.01
C GLY A 155 -0.87 20.27 -1.63
N LEU A 156 -1.31 19.05 -1.96
CA LEU A 156 -2.67 18.77 -2.46
C LEU A 156 -3.74 19.19 -1.45
N TRP A 157 -3.53 18.85 -0.17
CA TRP A 157 -4.46 19.25 0.89
C TRP A 157 -4.58 20.76 1.03
N VAL A 158 -3.47 21.50 0.94
CA VAL A 158 -3.50 22.98 0.96
C VAL A 158 -4.25 23.53 -0.25
N GLN A 159 -4.04 22.98 -1.44
CA GLN A 159 -4.75 23.40 -2.64
C GLN A 159 -6.25 23.08 -2.55
N SER A 160 -6.64 21.92 -2.05
CA SER A 160 -8.04 21.58 -1.84
C SER A 160 -8.71 22.52 -0.84
N LYS A 161 -8.02 22.87 0.24
CA LYS A 161 -8.51 23.82 1.24
C LYS A 161 -8.69 25.23 0.64
N ASN A 162 -7.77 25.67 -0.20
CA ASN A 162 -7.86 27.00 -0.84
C ASN A 162 -9.01 27.07 -1.85
N GLN A 163 -9.29 25.97 -2.57
CA GLN A 163 -10.28 25.94 -3.64
C GLN A 163 -11.68 25.59 -3.13
N PHE A 164 -11.80 24.63 -2.20
CA PHE A 164 -13.10 24.14 -1.72
C PHE A 164 -13.47 24.67 -0.32
N GLY A 165 -12.58 25.42 0.35
CA GLY A 165 -12.79 25.93 1.71
C GLY A 165 -12.48 24.91 2.81
N THR A 166 -12.47 23.62 2.50
CA THR A 166 -12.13 22.52 3.42
C THR A 166 -11.06 21.64 2.81
N GLY A 167 -10.02 21.31 3.59
CA GLY A 167 -8.98 20.38 3.15
C GLY A 167 -9.50 18.95 3.13
N THR A 168 -9.17 18.19 2.09
CA THR A 168 -9.56 16.79 1.94
C THR A 168 -8.43 15.98 1.35
N PHE A 169 -8.46 14.66 1.61
CA PHE A 169 -7.60 13.66 0.98
C PHE A 169 -8.40 12.64 0.14
N ASP A 170 -9.71 12.88 -0.03
CA ASP A 170 -10.54 12.05 -0.88
C ASP A 170 -10.10 12.14 -2.35
N TRP A 171 -9.77 10.98 -2.93
CA TRP A 171 -9.26 10.88 -4.30
C TRP A 171 -10.22 11.48 -5.33
N ALA A 172 -11.53 11.17 -5.23
CA ALA A 172 -12.52 11.64 -6.19
C ALA A 172 -12.65 13.16 -6.17
N THR A 173 -12.57 13.77 -4.99
CA THR A 173 -12.58 15.23 -4.82
C THR A 173 -11.29 15.87 -5.33
N LEU A 174 -10.14 15.26 -5.05
CA LEU A 174 -8.84 15.80 -5.46
C LEU A 174 -8.62 15.78 -6.97
N THR A 175 -9.23 14.83 -7.69
CA THR A 175 -9.17 14.80 -9.17
C THR A 175 -9.91 15.97 -9.83
N GLN A 176 -10.75 16.69 -9.08
CA GLN A 176 -11.48 17.87 -9.57
C GLN A 176 -10.73 19.20 -9.31
N LEU A 177 -9.54 19.14 -8.69
CA LEU A 177 -8.75 20.34 -8.42
C LEU A 177 -8.24 20.98 -9.72
N GLU A 178 -8.49 22.26 -9.86
CA GLU A 178 -7.89 23.09 -10.90
C GLU A 178 -6.54 23.62 -10.40
N LEU A 179 -5.46 23.01 -10.87
CA LEU A 179 -4.10 23.38 -10.47
C LEU A 179 -3.42 24.18 -11.59
N ASN A 180 -2.69 25.23 -11.23
CA ASN A 180 -1.80 25.87 -12.19
C ASN A 180 -0.65 24.92 -12.58
N ASN A 181 -0.12 25.10 -13.79
CA ASN A 181 0.87 24.20 -14.36
C ASN A 181 2.12 24.01 -13.47
N ASN A 182 2.63 25.06 -12.85
CA ASN A 182 3.78 24.97 -11.98
C ASN A 182 3.50 24.14 -10.72
N THR A 183 2.38 24.38 -10.05
CA THR A 183 1.98 23.59 -8.87
C THR A 183 1.79 22.12 -9.24
N GLN A 184 1.13 21.84 -10.36
CA GLN A 184 0.93 20.47 -10.83
C GLN A 184 2.25 19.75 -11.07
N ILE A 185 3.25 20.41 -11.71
CA ILE A 185 4.57 19.83 -11.96
C ILE A 185 5.28 19.51 -10.65
N TRP A 186 5.30 20.42 -9.68
CA TRP A 186 6.00 20.19 -8.40
C TRP A 186 5.36 19.07 -7.59
N LEU A 187 4.03 19.04 -7.52
CA LEU A 187 3.32 17.96 -6.83
C LEU A 187 3.53 16.61 -7.52
N PHE A 188 3.47 16.58 -8.86
CA PHE A 188 3.78 15.40 -9.65
C PHE A 188 5.20 14.89 -9.40
N LEU A 189 6.20 15.79 -9.39
CA LEU A 189 7.60 15.40 -9.15
C LEU A 189 7.79 14.75 -7.79
N GLY A 190 7.11 15.20 -6.73
CA GLY A 190 7.19 14.58 -5.42
C GLY A 190 6.65 13.14 -5.41
N PHE A 191 5.49 12.90 -6.04
CA PHE A 191 4.98 11.53 -6.23
C PHE A 191 5.93 10.71 -7.13
N PHE A 192 6.37 11.28 -8.24
CA PHE A 192 7.25 10.60 -9.19
C PHE A 192 8.55 10.13 -8.54
N ILE A 193 9.21 11.01 -7.74
CA ILE A 193 10.43 10.65 -7.01
C ILE A 193 10.17 9.49 -6.05
N ALA A 194 9.06 9.52 -5.31
CA ALA A 194 8.71 8.46 -4.37
C ALA A 194 8.54 7.10 -5.08
N PHE A 195 7.79 7.08 -6.18
CA PHE A 195 7.58 5.85 -6.97
C PHE A 195 8.85 5.40 -7.68
N ALA A 196 9.67 6.31 -8.18
CA ALA A 196 10.94 5.98 -8.85
C ALA A 196 11.97 5.39 -7.89
N ILE A 197 12.00 5.84 -6.63
CA ILE A 197 12.88 5.29 -5.60
C ILE A 197 12.44 3.90 -5.16
N LYS A 198 11.14 3.64 -5.08
CA LYS A 198 10.57 2.41 -4.55
C LYS A 198 10.43 1.32 -5.58
#